data_1d9343bd9294385fbb66980ee0e8d497
#
_entry.id   1d9343bd9294385fbb66980ee0e8d497
#
_cell.length_a   1.000
_cell.length_b   1.000
_cell.length_c   1.000
_cell.angle_alpha   90.00
_cell.angle_beta   90.00
_cell.angle_gamma   90.00
#
_symmetry.space_group_name_H-M   'P 1'
#
loop_
_entity.id
_entity.type
_entity.pdbx_description
1 polymer ?
#
loop_
_entity_poly.entity_id
_entity_poly.type
_entity_poly.pdbx_seq_one_letter_code
_entity_poly.pdbx_strand_id
1 'polypeptide(L)'
;METISSAEPVVAHASPYTRSRRARRYERFGEVIRYLTLDELQQFFDSIDAYHHKLMFEVIYELGCRVGEFVKIQVKHLNFSRSTVFFPAENTKTRHPRVSYLPRGLANELKSALKQKGLMNRRAERILKADAYLFHPGKRWNTPYTENRIRQIFQHYINKAGLQQVYGTDTCGRNLRMFTVHSLRHSHIMHYVVDRGVPLPIVQKQVGHRSLKTTSVYLSPSTEKMAKAYRAARQQADGERGPLFQGHPRNRRGEGAESA
;
A
#
# COMPACT_ATOMS: atom_id res chain seq x y z
N MET A 1 -66.17 14.28 2.09
CA MET A 1 -65.09 15.22 2.48
C MET A 1 -64.00 14.46 3.18
N GLU A 2 -63.06 13.94 2.44
CA GLU A 2 -61.88 13.24 2.97
C GLU A 2 -60.66 14.05 2.61
N THR A 3 -59.94 14.45 3.65
CA THR A 3 -58.72 15.24 3.56
C THR A 3 -57.55 14.32 3.23
N ILE A 4 -56.95 14.54 2.06
CA ILE A 4 -55.74 13.88 1.61
C ILE A 4 -54.55 14.51 2.36
N SER A 5 -53.93 13.75 3.24
CA SER A 5 -52.66 14.10 3.90
C SER A 5 -51.50 13.95 2.92
N SER A 6 -50.89 15.06 2.56
CA SER A 6 -49.67 15.12 1.76
C SER A 6 -48.47 14.69 2.63
N ALA A 7 -47.93 13.51 2.35
CA ALA A 7 -46.65 13.08 2.92
C ALA A 7 -45.52 13.82 2.19
N GLU A 8 -44.75 14.62 2.93
CA GLU A 8 -43.52 15.24 2.44
C GLU A 8 -42.43 14.15 2.16
N PRO A 9 -41.63 14.31 1.10
CA PRO A 9 -40.56 13.36 0.83
C PRO A 9 -39.43 13.53 1.86
N VAL A 10 -39.11 12.45 2.54
CA VAL A 10 -37.94 12.35 3.43
C VAL A 10 -36.69 12.62 2.59
N VAL A 11 -36.13 13.80 2.72
CA VAL A 11 -34.81 14.12 2.17
C VAL A 11 -33.77 13.34 2.94
N ALA A 12 -33.27 12.27 2.31
CA ALA A 12 -32.14 11.52 2.85
C ALA A 12 -30.93 12.44 2.95
N HIS A 13 -30.59 12.86 4.17
CA HIS A 13 -29.36 13.59 4.46
C HIS A 13 -28.17 12.68 4.12
N ALA A 14 -27.55 12.91 2.95
CA ALA A 14 -26.28 12.28 2.60
C ALA A 14 -25.24 12.66 3.64
N SER A 15 -24.71 11.65 4.33
CA SER A 15 -23.67 11.80 5.33
C SER A 15 -22.53 12.69 4.82
N PRO A 16 -22.03 13.66 5.60
CA PRO A 16 -20.92 14.53 5.21
C PRO A 16 -19.62 13.78 4.90
N TYR A 17 -19.54 12.49 5.28
CA TYR A 17 -18.41 11.61 5.00
C TYR A 17 -18.30 11.15 3.54
N THR A 18 -19.38 11.18 2.75
CA THR A 18 -19.38 10.68 1.37
C THR A 18 -18.78 11.64 0.34
N ARG A 19 -18.70 12.93 0.63
CA ARG A 19 -18.11 13.94 -0.28
C ARG A 19 -16.58 14.06 -0.20
N SER A 20 -15.95 13.68 0.91
CA SER A 20 -14.51 13.81 1.14
C SER A 20 -13.67 12.68 0.51
N ARG A 21 -14.27 11.55 0.15
CA ARG A 21 -13.58 10.32 -0.31
C ARG A 21 -13.13 10.34 -1.78
N ARG A 22 -13.72 11.20 -2.62
CA ARG A 22 -13.36 11.30 -4.06
C ARG A 22 -12.14 12.16 -4.36
N ALA A 23 -11.60 12.91 -3.39
CA ALA A 23 -10.64 14.00 -3.65
C ALA A 23 -9.19 13.74 -3.20
N ARG A 24 -8.82 12.54 -2.70
CA ARG A 24 -7.44 12.31 -2.29
C ARG A 24 -6.62 11.65 -3.41
N ARG A 25 -6.51 12.36 -4.52
CA ARG A 25 -5.52 12.07 -5.55
C ARG A 25 -4.36 13.03 -5.34
N TYR A 26 -3.18 12.49 -5.05
CA TYR A 26 -1.99 13.31 -4.99
C TYR A 26 -1.62 13.74 -6.41
N GLU A 27 -1.82 15.01 -6.69
CA GLU A 27 -1.30 15.65 -7.89
C GLU A 27 0.06 16.26 -7.57
N ARG A 28 1.07 15.89 -8.32
CA ARG A 28 2.37 16.55 -8.30
C ARG A 28 2.87 16.69 -9.74
N PHE A 29 3.13 17.91 -10.17
CA PHE A 29 3.64 18.20 -11.53
C PHE A 29 2.82 17.58 -12.67
N GLY A 30 1.50 17.57 -12.56
CA GLY A 30 0.62 17.00 -13.57
C GLY A 30 0.50 15.48 -13.56
N GLU A 31 1.25 14.75 -12.71
CA GLU A 31 1.12 13.30 -12.55
C GLU A 31 0.14 12.96 -11.43
N VAL A 32 -0.94 12.29 -11.79
CA VAL A 32 -1.92 11.76 -10.83
C VAL A 32 -1.55 10.35 -10.41
N ILE A 33 -1.20 10.16 -9.12
CA ILE A 33 -0.96 8.83 -8.58
C ILE A 33 -2.30 8.19 -8.26
N ARG A 34 -2.61 7.09 -8.97
CA ARG A 34 -3.85 6.34 -8.83
C ARG A 34 -3.64 5.15 -7.91
N TYR A 35 -4.22 5.23 -6.72
CA TYR A 35 -4.20 4.17 -5.72
C TYR A 35 -5.61 3.95 -5.16
N LEU A 36 -5.87 2.76 -4.65
CA LEU A 36 -7.09 2.42 -3.93
C LEU A 36 -6.97 2.95 -2.49
N THR A 37 -7.98 3.63 -1.99
CA THR A 37 -8.11 3.93 -0.56
C THR A 37 -8.28 2.64 0.25
N LEU A 38 -8.19 2.69 1.57
CA LEU A 38 -8.39 1.48 2.41
C LEU A 38 -9.78 0.87 2.19
N ASP A 39 -10.83 1.71 2.08
CA ASP A 39 -12.19 1.23 1.82
C ASP A 39 -12.33 0.64 0.42
N GLU A 40 -11.76 1.28 -0.61
CA GLU A 40 -11.76 0.76 -1.98
C GLU A 40 -10.95 -0.53 -2.09
N LEU A 41 -9.84 -0.64 -1.35
CA LEU A 41 -9.04 -1.85 -1.27
C LEU A 41 -9.84 -2.98 -0.61
N GLN A 42 -10.55 -2.71 0.48
CA GLN A 42 -11.44 -3.68 1.12
C GLN A 42 -12.54 -4.12 0.18
N GLN A 43 -13.23 -3.18 -0.49
CA GLN A 43 -14.26 -3.47 -1.49
C GLN A 43 -13.73 -4.32 -2.65
N PHE A 44 -12.50 -4.05 -3.10
CA PHE A 44 -11.82 -4.88 -4.10
C PHE A 44 -11.62 -6.31 -3.60
N PHE A 45 -11.08 -6.50 -2.38
CA PHE A 45 -10.86 -7.83 -1.82
C PHE A 45 -12.17 -8.59 -1.54
N ASP A 46 -13.22 -7.90 -1.15
CA ASP A 46 -14.55 -8.49 -0.91
C ASP A 46 -15.24 -8.94 -2.21
N SER A 47 -14.85 -8.33 -3.35
CA SER A 47 -15.36 -8.75 -4.66
C SER A 47 -14.75 -10.05 -5.18
N ILE A 48 -13.65 -10.53 -4.55
CA ILE A 48 -12.90 -11.71 -5.01
C ILE A 48 -13.48 -12.98 -4.39
N ASP A 49 -14.13 -13.78 -5.21
CA ASP A 49 -14.72 -15.06 -4.81
C ASP A 49 -13.74 -16.23 -4.80
N ALA A 50 -12.70 -16.19 -5.64
CA ALA A 50 -11.70 -17.24 -5.71
C ALA A 50 -10.57 -17.02 -4.69
N TYR A 51 -10.51 -17.84 -3.63
CA TYR A 51 -9.52 -17.73 -2.56
C TYR A 51 -8.08 -17.59 -3.05
N HIS A 52 -7.67 -18.35 -4.05
CA HIS A 52 -6.31 -18.27 -4.58
C HIS A 52 -6.02 -16.93 -5.31
N HIS A 53 -7.02 -16.30 -5.91
CA HIS A 53 -6.88 -14.96 -6.47
C HIS A 53 -6.82 -13.90 -5.36
N LYS A 54 -7.59 -14.06 -4.29
CA LYS A 54 -7.52 -13.18 -3.13
C LYS A 54 -6.13 -13.20 -2.53
N LEU A 55 -5.63 -14.38 -2.19
CA LEU A 55 -4.28 -14.60 -1.66
C LEU A 55 -3.18 -14.04 -2.60
N MET A 56 -3.35 -14.18 -3.91
CA MET A 56 -2.45 -13.65 -4.92
C MET A 56 -2.35 -12.11 -4.86
N PHE A 57 -3.48 -11.41 -4.79
CA PHE A 57 -3.50 -9.95 -4.73
C PHE A 57 -3.11 -9.41 -3.36
N GLU A 58 -3.38 -10.13 -2.28
CA GLU A 58 -2.85 -9.81 -0.95
C GLU A 58 -1.33 -9.84 -0.93
N VAL A 59 -0.72 -10.86 -1.54
CA VAL A 59 0.75 -10.94 -1.67
C VAL A 59 1.31 -9.78 -2.51
N ILE A 60 0.67 -9.44 -3.64
CA ILE A 60 1.10 -8.30 -4.48
C ILE A 60 1.02 -6.98 -3.68
N TYR A 61 -0.07 -6.79 -2.94
CA TYR A 61 -0.28 -5.59 -2.12
C TYR A 61 0.73 -5.52 -0.97
N GLU A 62 0.87 -6.56 -0.16
CA GLU A 62 1.72 -6.55 1.03
C GLU A 62 3.23 -6.51 0.69
N LEU A 63 3.65 -7.12 -0.39
CA LEU A 63 5.03 -6.98 -0.86
C LEU A 63 5.27 -5.66 -1.61
N GLY A 64 4.22 -4.99 -2.07
CA GLY A 64 4.32 -3.82 -2.93
C GLY A 64 5.15 -4.09 -4.19
N CYS A 65 5.22 -5.32 -4.66
CA CYS A 65 6.08 -5.74 -5.77
C CYS A 65 5.46 -5.42 -7.15
N ARG A 66 6.27 -5.40 -8.18
CA ARG A 66 5.79 -5.31 -9.57
C ARG A 66 5.21 -6.64 -10.01
N VAL A 67 4.20 -6.62 -10.90
CA VAL A 67 3.61 -7.86 -11.43
C VAL A 67 4.63 -8.77 -12.09
N GLY A 68 5.62 -8.21 -12.81
CA GLY A 68 6.70 -9.00 -13.42
C GLY A 68 7.68 -9.61 -12.42
N GLU A 69 7.80 -9.04 -11.22
CA GLU A 69 8.55 -9.63 -10.10
C GLU A 69 7.71 -10.72 -9.42
N PHE A 70 6.43 -10.45 -9.23
CA PHE A 70 5.48 -11.34 -8.58
C PHE A 70 5.37 -12.69 -9.29
N VAL A 71 5.17 -12.71 -10.61
CA VAL A 71 4.99 -13.96 -11.38
C VAL A 71 6.21 -14.88 -11.32
N LYS A 72 7.38 -14.34 -10.99
CA LYS A 72 8.65 -15.07 -10.88
C LYS A 72 8.96 -15.57 -9.47
N ILE A 73 8.10 -15.32 -8.48
CA ILE A 73 8.32 -15.80 -7.12
C ILE A 73 8.19 -17.33 -7.11
N GLN A 74 9.23 -17.99 -6.66
CA GLN A 74 9.27 -19.44 -6.42
C GLN A 74 9.23 -19.74 -4.93
N VAL A 75 8.85 -20.95 -4.57
CA VAL A 75 8.74 -21.38 -3.16
C VAL A 75 10.07 -21.24 -2.41
N LYS A 76 11.22 -21.49 -3.07
CA LYS A 76 12.56 -21.30 -2.51
C LYS A 76 12.89 -19.86 -2.11
N HIS A 77 12.16 -18.88 -2.65
CA HIS A 77 12.36 -17.47 -2.31
C HIS A 77 11.70 -17.08 -0.98
N LEU A 78 10.85 -17.95 -0.41
CA LEU A 78 10.13 -17.71 0.84
C LEU A 78 10.95 -18.16 2.04
N ASN A 79 11.11 -17.28 3.01
CA ASN A 79 11.66 -17.64 4.32
C ASN A 79 10.56 -17.48 5.37
N PHE A 80 9.90 -18.58 5.73
CA PHE A 80 8.76 -18.56 6.66
C PHE A 80 9.18 -18.24 8.10
N SER A 81 10.38 -18.63 8.53
CA SER A 81 10.87 -18.34 9.89
C SER A 81 11.13 -16.85 10.10
N ARG A 82 11.62 -16.17 9.06
CA ARG A 82 11.88 -14.73 9.07
C ARG A 82 10.72 -13.90 8.52
N SER A 83 9.68 -14.54 8.02
CA SER A 83 8.55 -13.86 7.33
C SER A 83 9.04 -12.92 6.24
N THR A 84 9.83 -13.42 5.30
CA THR A 84 10.42 -12.63 4.23
C THR A 84 10.34 -13.33 2.89
N VAL A 85 10.39 -12.54 1.81
CA VAL A 85 10.52 -12.99 0.43
C VAL A 85 11.78 -12.39 -0.17
N PHE A 86 12.61 -13.23 -0.76
CA PHE A 86 13.79 -12.82 -1.49
C PHE A 86 13.47 -12.62 -2.97
N PHE A 87 13.85 -11.49 -3.53
CA PHE A 87 13.78 -11.19 -4.95
C PHE A 87 15.20 -11.19 -5.51
N PRO A 88 15.60 -12.22 -6.26
CA PRO A 88 16.92 -12.26 -6.87
C PRO A 88 17.04 -11.19 -7.97
N ALA A 89 18.28 -10.78 -8.28
CA ALA A 89 18.58 -9.67 -9.19
C ALA A 89 17.96 -9.86 -10.58
N GLU A 90 18.01 -11.07 -11.13
CA GLU A 90 17.48 -11.43 -12.45
C GLU A 90 15.94 -11.30 -12.54
N ASN A 91 15.26 -11.34 -11.39
CA ASN A 91 13.81 -11.20 -11.31
C ASN A 91 13.35 -9.76 -11.15
N THR A 92 14.26 -8.82 -10.88
CA THR A 92 13.95 -7.42 -10.65
C THR A 92 14.24 -6.55 -11.89
N LYS A 93 13.39 -5.56 -12.17
CA LYS A 93 13.61 -4.60 -13.27
C LYS A 93 14.92 -3.83 -13.13
N THR A 94 15.34 -3.58 -11.90
CA THR A 94 16.54 -2.79 -11.56
C THR A 94 17.80 -3.63 -11.46
N ARG A 95 17.72 -4.96 -11.63
CA ARG A 95 18.80 -5.94 -11.48
C ARG A 95 19.53 -5.85 -10.13
N HIS A 96 18.83 -5.43 -9.07
CA HIS A 96 19.30 -5.45 -7.68
C HIS A 96 18.48 -6.41 -6.86
N PRO A 97 19.13 -7.34 -6.13
CA PRO A 97 18.41 -8.24 -5.24
C PRO A 97 17.84 -7.47 -4.06
N ARG A 98 16.73 -7.95 -3.50
CA ARG A 98 16.18 -7.43 -2.26
C ARG A 98 15.46 -8.48 -1.46
N VAL A 99 15.32 -8.21 -0.17
CA VAL A 99 14.43 -8.95 0.72
C VAL A 99 13.28 -8.03 1.11
N SER A 100 12.05 -8.53 0.96
CA SER A 100 10.83 -7.83 1.38
C SER A 100 10.19 -8.57 2.54
N TYR A 101 9.65 -7.81 3.50
CA TYR A 101 8.88 -8.34 4.61
C TYR A 101 7.52 -8.84 4.14
N LEU A 102 7.08 -9.95 4.70
CA LEU A 102 5.77 -10.56 4.47
C LEU A 102 5.06 -10.68 5.83
N PRO A 103 3.84 -10.10 6.03
CA PRO A 103 3.12 -10.22 7.28
C PRO A 103 2.97 -11.69 7.72
N ARG A 104 3.14 -11.97 9.01
CA ARG A 104 3.10 -13.34 9.54
C ARG A 104 1.78 -14.07 9.25
N GLY A 105 0.65 -13.37 9.32
CA GLY A 105 -0.66 -13.93 8.96
C GLY A 105 -0.66 -14.44 7.51
N LEU A 106 -0.24 -13.60 6.57
CA LEU A 106 -0.17 -13.95 5.16
C LEU A 106 0.88 -15.05 4.88
N ALA A 107 2.01 -15.04 5.58
CA ALA A 107 3.00 -16.11 5.49
C ALA A 107 2.42 -17.48 5.94
N ASN A 108 1.59 -17.50 7.00
CA ASN A 108 0.90 -18.72 7.45
C ASN A 108 -0.16 -19.20 6.46
N GLU A 109 -0.91 -18.28 5.85
CA GLU A 109 -1.87 -18.62 4.79
C GLU A 109 -1.16 -19.22 3.57
N LEU A 110 -0.07 -18.62 3.12
CA LEU A 110 0.76 -19.18 2.05
C LEU A 110 1.30 -20.56 2.40
N LYS A 111 1.79 -20.75 3.64
CA LYS A 111 2.24 -22.06 4.12
C LYS A 111 1.12 -23.10 4.03
N SER A 112 -0.09 -22.74 4.44
CA SER A 112 -1.28 -23.61 4.37
C SER A 112 -1.64 -23.94 2.92
N ALA A 113 -1.63 -22.95 2.03
CA ALA A 113 -1.89 -23.15 0.61
C ALA A 113 -0.84 -24.07 -0.05
N LEU A 114 0.45 -23.92 0.29
CA LEU A 114 1.52 -24.79 -0.20
C LEU A 114 1.37 -26.25 0.29
N LYS A 115 0.95 -26.43 1.55
CA LYS A 115 0.64 -27.75 2.11
C LYS A 115 -0.55 -28.41 1.37
N GLN A 116 -1.61 -27.65 1.08
CA GLN A 116 -2.77 -28.13 0.33
C GLN A 116 -2.39 -28.53 -1.11
N LYS A 117 -1.52 -27.77 -1.76
CA LYS A 117 -1.03 -28.07 -3.12
C LYS A 117 0.04 -29.18 -3.16
N GLY A 118 0.44 -29.76 -2.04
CA GLY A 118 1.49 -30.79 -1.98
C GLY A 118 2.89 -30.26 -2.31
N LEU A 119 3.11 -28.96 -2.24
CA LEU A 119 4.41 -28.31 -2.45
C LEU A 119 5.25 -28.25 -1.16
N MET A 120 4.60 -28.45 -0.02
CA MET A 120 5.20 -28.52 1.31
C MET A 120 4.66 -29.72 2.09
N ASN A 121 5.54 -30.38 2.86
CA ASN A 121 5.11 -31.46 3.74
C ASN A 121 4.21 -30.93 4.86
N ARG A 122 3.09 -31.64 5.12
CA ARG A 122 2.09 -31.19 6.10
C ARG A 122 2.61 -31.25 7.54
N ARG A 123 3.40 -32.28 7.91
CA ARG A 123 3.91 -32.49 9.28
C ARG A 123 5.26 -31.82 9.51
N ALA A 124 6.24 -32.13 8.66
CA ALA A 124 7.62 -31.65 8.83
C ALA A 124 7.86 -30.22 8.35
N GLU A 125 6.85 -29.55 7.77
CA GLU A 125 6.95 -28.20 7.20
C GLU A 125 8.09 -28.00 6.19
N ARG A 126 8.62 -29.11 5.64
CA ARG A 126 9.70 -29.09 4.65
C ARG A 126 9.15 -28.82 3.27
N ILE A 127 9.80 -27.92 2.54
CA ILE A 127 9.50 -27.65 1.12
C ILE A 127 9.86 -28.90 0.30
N LEU A 128 8.89 -29.38 -0.50
CA LEU A 128 9.04 -30.55 -1.38
C LEU A 128 9.40 -30.15 -2.81
N LYS A 129 8.94 -28.99 -3.26
CA LYS A 129 9.15 -28.47 -4.61
C LYS A 129 9.66 -27.03 -4.52
N ALA A 130 10.97 -26.88 -4.31
CA ALA A 130 11.61 -25.57 -4.09
C ALA A 130 11.49 -24.63 -5.30
N ASP A 131 11.57 -25.19 -6.52
CA ASP A 131 11.50 -24.43 -7.79
C ASP A 131 10.08 -24.19 -8.30
N ALA A 132 9.07 -24.69 -7.57
CA ALA A 132 7.68 -24.39 -7.93
C ALA A 132 7.42 -22.89 -7.84
N TYR A 133 6.69 -22.36 -8.83
CA TYR A 133 6.18 -21.01 -8.75
C TYR A 133 5.13 -20.90 -7.64
N LEU A 134 5.20 -19.83 -6.86
CA LEU A 134 4.29 -19.61 -5.74
C LEU A 134 2.82 -19.60 -6.19
N PHE A 135 2.58 -18.95 -7.34
CA PHE A 135 1.29 -18.95 -8.02
C PHE A 135 1.45 -19.47 -9.43
N HIS A 136 0.66 -20.47 -9.78
CA HIS A 136 0.70 -21.14 -11.07
C HIS A 136 -0.72 -21.53 -11.51
N PRO A 137 -1.02 -21.52 -12.81
CA PRO A 137 -2.29 -21.96 -13.34
C PRO A 137 -2.39 -23.50 -13.31
N GLY A 138 -3.48 -24.03 -12.74
CA GLY A 138 -3.77 -25.46 -12.74
C GLY A 138 -2.73 -26.31 -12.00
N LYS A 139 -2.47 -27.53 -12.54
CA LYS A 139 -1.62 -28.55 -11.88
C LYS A 139 -0.12 -28.42 -12.19
N ARG A 140 0.28 -27.59 -13.12
CA ARG A 140 1.68 -27.42 -13.54
C ARG A 140 2.38 -26.40 -12.66
N TRP A 141 3.02 -26.86 -11.59
CA TRP A 141 3.74 -26.02 -10.63
C TRP A 141 4.98 -25.31 -11.19
N ASN A 142 5.53 -25.78 -12.33
CA ASN A 142 6.70 -25.22 -13.03
C ASN A 142 6.33 -24.19 -14.11
N THR A 143 5.07 -23.84 -14.25
CA THR A 143 4.62 -22.84 -15.22
C THR A 143 3.99 -21.66 -14.46
N PRO A 144 4.57 -20.44 -14.50
CA PRO A 144 4.00 -19.29 -13.81
C PRO A 144 2.77 -18.76 -14.51
N TYR A 145 1.99 -17.94 -13.81
CA TYR A 145 1.06 -17.04 -14.48
C TYR A 145 1.85 -16.05 -15.39
N THR A 146 1.27 -15.69 -16.52
CA THR A 146 1.77 -14.55 -17.29
C THR A 146 1.32 -13.25 -16.65
N GLU A 147 2.12 -12.18 -16.81
CA GLU A 147 1.73 -10.85 -16.33
C GLU A 147 0.37 -10.40 -16.90
N ASN A 148 0.12 -10.71 -18.17
CA ASN A 148 -1.14 -10.36 -18.83
C ASN A 148 -2.33 -11.07 -18.18
N ARG A 149 -2.17 -12.34 -17.80
CA ARG A 149 -3.23 -13.08 -17.10
C ARG A 149 -3.54 -12.46 -15.74
N ILE A 150 -2.52 -12.07 -14.97
CA ILE A 150 -2.71 -11.37 -13.69
C ILE A 150 -3.46 -10.05 -13.90
N ARG A 151 -3.07 -9.27 -14.94
CA ARG A 151 -3.78 -8.02 -15.28
C ARG A 151 -5.24 -8.25 -15.65
N GLN A 152 -5.55 -9.31 -16.40
CA GLN A 152 -6.94 -9.67 -16.75
C GLN A 152 -7.75 -10.05 -15.51
N ILE A 153 -7.20 -10.86 -14.61
CA ILE A 153 -7.86 -11.26 -13.37
C ILE A 153 -8.11 -10.02 -12.49
N PHE A 154 -7.15 -9.12 -12.37
CA PHE A 154 -7.32 -7.85 -11.65
C PHE A 154 -8.45 -7.01 -12.26
N GLN A 155 -8.45 -6.85 -13.59
CA GLN A 155 -9.50 -6.07 -14.27
C GLN A 155 -10.89 -6.68 -14.10
N HIS A 156 -10.99 -8.00 -14.07
CA HIS A 156 -12.26 -8.66 -13.77
C HIS A 156 -12.80 -8.26 -12.38
N TYR A 157 -11.97 -8.37 -11.34
CA TYR A 157 -12.41 -8.08 -9.98
C TYR A 157 -12.59 -6.60 -9.67
N ILE A 158 -11.74 -5.72 -10.21
CA ILE A 158 -11.91 -4.28 -10.01
C ILE A 158 -13.17 -3.75 -10.71
N ASN A 159 -13.57 -4.34 -11.85
CA ASN A 159 -14.84 -4.09 -12.50
C ASN A 159 -16.01 -4.64 -11.67
N LYS A 160 -15.90 -5.87 -11.18
CA LYS A 160 -16.91 -6.51 -10.30
C LYS A 160 -17.14 -5.70 -9.02
N ALA A 161 -16.09 -5.11 -8.48
CA ALA A 161 -16.17 -4.18 -7.35
C ALA A 161 -16.80 -2.82 -7.70
N GLY A 162 -17.10 -2.54 -8.98
CA GLY A 162 -17.64 -1.24 -9.40
C GLY A 162 -16.65 -0.07 -9.29
N LEU A 163 -15.36 -0.33 -9.10
CA LEU A 163 -14.35 0.68 -8.84
C LEU A 163 -13.66 1.21 -10.09
N GLN A 164 -13.70 0.45 -11.22
CA GLN A 164 -12.99 0.81 -12.42
C GLN A 164 -13.65 1.98 -13.15
N GLN A 165 -12.82 2.91 -13.61
CA GLN A 165 -13.22 4.04 -14.44
C GLN A 165 -12.23 4.20 -15.60
N VAL A 166 -12.73 4.60 -16.75
CA VAL A 166 -11.92 5.07 -17.89
C VAL A 166 -11.83 6.60 -17.77
N TYR A 167 -10.62 7.14 -17.75
CA TYR A 167 -10.41 8.58 -17.59
C TYR A 167 -9.88 9.26 -18.87
N GLY A 168 -9.67 8.49 -19.93
CA GLY A 168 -9.19 8.97 -21.22
C GLY A 168 -8.78 7.83 -22.13
N THR A 169 -8.20 8.19 -23.27
CA THR A 169 -7.58 7.28 -24.24
C THR A 169 -6.14 7.69 -24.49
N ASP A 170 -5.27 6.72 -24.77
CA ASP A 170 -3.89 7.01 -25.19
C ASP A 170 -3.82 7.38 -26.70
N THR A 171 -2.64 7.75 -27.18
CA THR A 171 -2.39 8.11 -28.58
C THR A 171 -2.68 6.98 -29.58
N CYS A 172 -2.80 5.74 -29.10
CA CYS A 172 -3.16 4.56 -29.88
C CYS A 172 -4.66 4.19 -29.74
N GLY A 173 -5.48 5.04 -29.16
CA GLY A 173 -6.93 4.82 -28.95
C GLY A 173 -7.26 3.81 -27.84
N ARG A 174 -6.29 3.41 -26.99
CA ARG A 174 -6.53 2.47 -25.91
C ARG A 174 -7.05 3.19 -24.67
N ASN A 175 -8.06 2.61 -24.02
CA ASN A 175 -8.65 3.17 -22.80
C ASN A 175 -7.63 3.24 -21.66
N LEU A 176 -7.45 4.44 -21.11
CA LEU A 176 -6.68 4.70 -19.90
C LEU A 176 -7.56 4.43 -18.68
N ARG A 177 -7.21 3.38 -17.97
CA ARG A 177 -7.98 2.86 -16.82
C ARG A 177 -7.50 3.48 -15.51
N MET A 178 -8.43 3.80 -14.62
CA MET A 178 -8.16 4.39 -13.31
C MET A 178 -7.26 3.47 -12.49
N PHE A 179 -7.61 2.18 -12.39
CA PHE A 179 -6.88 1.22 -11.61
C PHE A 179 -6.29 0.09 -12.46
N THR A 180 -5.07 -0.26 -12.16
CA THR A 180 -4.32 -1.38 -12.72
C THR A 180 -3.71 -2.20 -11.60
N VAL A 181 -3.13 -3.37 -11.89
CA VAL A 181 -2.38 -4.14 -10.87
C VAL A 181 -1.31 -3.29 -10.18
N HIS A 182 -0.73 -2.31 -10.89
CA HIS A 182 0.27 -1.42 -10.33
C HIS A 182 -0.30 -0.49 -9.25
N SER A 183 -1.60 -0.22 -9.30
CA SER A 183 -2.29 0.56 -8.26
C SER A 183 -2.23 -0.11 -6.89
N LEU A 184 -2.16 -1.46 -6.79
CA LEU A 184 -1.94 -2.15 -5.51
C LEU A 184 -0.60 -1.77 -4.88
N ARG A 185 0.45 -1.64 -5.69
CA ARG A 185 1.76 -1.16 -5.21
C ARG A 185 1.71 0.31 -4.79
N HIS A 186 1.01 1.16 -5.53
CA HIS A 186 0.78 2.54 -5.13
C HIS A 186 -0.01 2.63 -3.82
N SER A 187 -1.05 1.79 -3.67
CA SER A 187 -1.82 1.68 -2.42
C SER A 187 -0.95 1.25 -1.25
N HIS A 188 -0.10 0.23 -1.42
CA HIS A 188 0.86 -0.17 -0.39
C HIS A 188 1.71 1.01 0.08
N ILE A 189 2.33 1.74 -0.86
CA ILE A 189 3.19 2.87 -0.51
C ILE A 189 2.40 3.96 0.22
N MET A 190 1.23 4.34 -0.29
CA MET A 190 0.39 5.37 0.33
C MET A 190 -0.07 4.98 1.72
N HIS A 191 -0.59 3.77 1.89
CA HIS A 191 -1.10 3.30 3.17
C HIS A 191 0.02 3.17 4.22
N TYR A 192 1.20 2.65 3.82
CA TYR A 192 2.29 2.49 4.78
C TYR A 192 2.97 3.82 5.13
N VAL A 193 3.19 4.71 4.16
CA VAL A 193 3.87 6.00 4.41
C VAL A 193 2.91 7.02 5.00
N VAL A 194 1.72 7.19 4.40
CA VAL A 194 0.82 8.31 4.74
C VAL A 194 -0.12 7.96 5.88
N ASP A 195 -0.71 6.75 5.84
CA ASP A 195 -1.75 6.39 6.81
C ASP A 195 -1.15 5.73 8.07
N ARG A 196 -0.10 4.90 7.91
CA ARG A 196 0.54 4.17 9.02
C ARG A 196 1.83 4.84 9.54
N GLY A 197 2.33 5.88 8.87
CA GLY A 197 3.50 6.64 9.30
C GLY A 197 4.84 5.90 9.22
N VAL A 198 4.92 4.82 8.43
CA VAL A 198 6.18 4.10 8.26
C VAL A 198 7.19 4.97 7.52
N PRO A 199 8.43 5.11 8.02
CA PRO A 199 9.46 5.92 7.38
C PRO A 199 9.67 5.55 5.91
N LEU A 200 9.70 6.57 5.04
CA LEU A 200 9.83 6.40 3.60
C LEU A 200 10.99 5.50 3.16
N PRO A 201 12.21 5.59 3.73
CA PRO A 201 13.32 4.72 3.35
C PRO A 201 13.02 3.24 3.59
N ILE A 202 12.25 2.92 4.63
CA ILE A 202 11.83 1.53 4.94
C ILE A 202 10.88 1.03 3.86
N VAL A 203 9.84 1.80 3.52
CA VAL A 203 8.89 1.44 2.46
C VAL A 203 9.60 1.37 1.10
N GLN A 204 10.54 2.28 0.84
CA GLN A 204 11.35 2.27 -0.37
C GLN A 204 12.16 0.97 -0.52
N LYS A 205 12.79 0.51 0.56
CA LYS A 205 13.52 -0.77 0.62
C LYS A 205 12.58 -1.94 0.40
N GLN A 206 11.40 -1.92 1.03
CA GLN A 206 10.36 -2.93 0.88
C GLN A 206 9.95 -3.12 -0.58
N VAL A 207 9.61 -2.03 -1.26
CA VAL A 207 9.11 -2.09 -2.64
C VAL A 207 10.21 -2.13 -3.71
N GLY A 208 11.46 -1.87 -3.35
CA GLY A 208 12.61 -1.87 -4.27
C GLY A 208 12.62 -0.66 -5.22
N HIS A 209 12.43 0.56 -4.69
CA HIS A 209 12.68 1.78 -5.43
C HIS A 209 14.16 2.18 -5.33
N ARG A 210 14.82 2.35 -6.48
CA ARG A 210 16.24 2.74 -6.54
C ARG A 210 16.44 4.22 -6.21
N SER A 211 15.48 5.07 -6.49
CA SER A 211 15.57 6.52 -6.34
C SER A 211 14.56 7.02 -5.31
N LEU A 212 15.01 7.85 -4.37
CA LEU A 212 14.15 8.62 -3.47
C LEU A 212 13.15 9.48 -4.26
N LYS A 213 13.56 10.01 -5.42
CA LYS A 213 12.71 10.82 -6.29
C LYS A 213 11.43 10.07 -6.69
N THR A 214 11.50 8.76 -6.92
CA THR A 214 10.33 7.93 -7.29
C THR A 214 9.36 7.76 -6.11
N THR A 215 9.87 7.78 -4.88
CA THR A 215 9.03 7.59 -3.68
C THR A 215 8.68 8.91 -3.03
N SER A 216 9.50 9.96 -3.19
CA SER A 216 9.21 11.32 -2.69
C SER A 216 8.02 11.98 -3.41
N VAL A 217 7.62 11.47 -4.58
CA VAL A 217 6.38 11.88 -5.26
C VAL A 217 5.15 11.67 -4.35
N TYR A 218 5.24 10.74 -3.40
CA TYR A 218 4.17 10.45 -2.42
C TYR A 218 4.24 11.36 -1.18
N LEU A 219 5.30 12.16 -1.02
CA LEU A 219 5.54 13.00 0.14
C LEU A 219 5.45 14.49 -0.21
N SER A 220 4.25 15.00 -0.28
CA SER A 220 3.99 16.41 0.00
C SER A 220 3.13 16.45 1.26
N PRO A 221 3.74 16.45 2.47
CA PRO A 221 2.96 16.60 3.69
C PRO A 221 2.25 17.95 3.61
N SER A 222 0.94 17.97 3.84
CA SER A 222 0.26 19.25 4.07
C SER A 222 0.93 19.93 5.26
N THR A 223 0.95 21.26 5.26
CA THR A 223 1.49 22.06 6.37
C THR A 223 0.91 21.62 7.72
N GLU A 224 -0.33 21.16 7.72
CA GLU A 224 -1.04 20.66 8.89
C GLU A 224 -0.49 19.31 9.40
N LYS A 225 -0.20 18.36 8.51
CA LYS A 225 0.46 17.08 8.86
C LYS A 225 1.89 17.31 9.37
N MET A 226 2.61 18.26 8.77
CA MET A 226 3.94 18.65 9.21
C MET A 226 3.89 19.26 10.62
N ALA A 227 2.98 20.19 10.86
CA ALA A 227 2.78 20.79 12.18
C ALA A 227 2.39 19.75 13.26
N LYS A 228 1.52 18.78 12.90
CA LYS A 228 1.14 17.69 13.82
C LYS A 228 2.32 16.79 14.16
N ALA A 229 3.13 16.40 13.17
CA ALA A 229 4.32 15.58 13.40
C ALA A 229 5.37 16.29 14.27
N TYR A 230 5.62 17.59 14.04
CA TYR A 230 6.53 18.38 14.85
C TYR A 230 6.02 18.56 16.29
N ARG A 231 4.70 18.77 16.49
CA ARG A 231 4.11 18.84 17.84
C ARG A 231 4.24 17.52 18.58
N ALA A 232 3.95 16.39 17.92
CA ALA A 232 4.08 15.06 18.54
C ALA A 232 5.54 14.75 18.94
N ALA A 233 6.50 15.02 18.04
CA ALA A 233 7.91 14.83 18.33
C ALA A 233 8.40 15.72 19.47
N ARG A 234 7.88 16.94 19.59
CA ARG A 234 8.21 17.86 20.66
C ARG A 234 7.64 17.42 22.00
N GLN A 235 6.40 16.92 22.01
CA GLN A 235 5.77 16.38 23.22
C GLN A 235 6.51 15.15 23.77
N GLN A 236 7.02 14.27 22.89
CA GLN A 236 7.85 13.14 23.30
C GLN A 236 9.20 13.60 23.88
N ALA A 237 9.84 14.58 23.26
CA ALA A 237 11.11 15.13 23.73
C ALA A 237 10.98 15.90 25.06
N ASP A 238 9.89 16.64 25.24
CA ASP A 238 9.60 17.41 26.46
C ASP A 238 9.16 16.50 27.62
N GLY A 239 8.63 15.29 27.33
CA GLY A 239 8.31 14.29 28.34
C GLY A 239 9.51 13.51 28.88
N GLU A 240 10.59 13.39 28.08
CA GLU A 240 11.83 12.67 28.46
C GLU A 240 12.95 13.60 28.95
N ARG A 241 12.96 14.84 28.55
CA ARG A 241 13.97 15.86 28.92
C ARG A 241 13.25 17.19 28.99
N GLY A 242 13.21 17.83 30.15
CA GLY A 242 12.65 19.17 30.30
C GLY A 242 13.08 20.14 29.18
N PRO A 243 12.43 21.29 29.02
CA PRO A 243 12.52 22.14 27.82
C PRO A 243 13.96 22.42 27.41
N LEU A 244 14.32 22.09 26.17
CA LEU A 244 15.67 22.22 25.58
C LEU A 244 16.22 23.68 25.58
N PHE A 245 15.35 24.64 25.82
CA PHE A 245 15.69 26.06 25.90
C PHE A 245 14.99 26.67 27.14
N GLN A 246 15.58 26.51 28.32
CA GLN A 246 15.34 27.45 29.40
C GLN A 246 16.00 28.76 29.01
N GLY A 247 15.21 29.81 28.90
CA GLY A 247 15.65 31.10 28.42
C GLY A 247 16.91 31.58 29.13
N HIS A 248 17.90 32.00 28.36
CA HIS A 248 18.99 32.80 28.90
C HIS A 248 18.42 33.99 29.67
N PRO A 249 18.81 34.24 30.91
CA PRO A 249 18.38 35.41 31.63
C PRO A 249 18.83 36.62 30.83
N ARG A 250 17.91 37.45 30.37
CA ARG A 250 18.20 38.74 29.78
C ARG A 250 19.00 39.52 30.79
N ASN A 251 20.26 39.75 30.44
CA ASN A 251 21.19 40.63 31.18
C ASN A 251 20.58 42.04 31.22
N ARG A 252 19.91 42.39 32.35
CA ARG A 252 19.55 43.75 32.64
C ARG A 252 20.83 44.46 33.07
N ARG A 253 21.56 45.03 32.12
CA ARG A 253 22.55 46.04 32.39
C ARG A 253 21.92 47.41 32.17
N GLY A 254 21.98 48.21 33.20
CA GLY A 254 22.10 49.66 33.12
C GLY A 254 20.82 50.40 33.24
N GLU A 255 20.44 50.72 34.50
CA GLU A 255 19.87 52.01 34.84
C GLU A 255 20.32 52.34 36.26
N GLY A 256 20.97 53.48 36.39
CA GLY A 256 21.09 54.18 37.66
C GLY A 256 22.50 54.40 38.17
N ALA A 257 23.07 55.51 37.77
CA ALA A 257 23.81 56.39 38.71
C ALA A 257 24.13 57.69 37.98
N GLU A 258 23.20 58.62 38.01
CA GLU A 258 23.47 60.03 38.03
C GLU A 258 23.04 60.55 39.42
N SER A 259 23.98 61.08 40.15
CA SER A 259 23.89 62.26 41.04
C SER A 259 24.88 62.17 42.22
N ALA A 260 25.89 62.88 42.17
CA ALA A 260 26.39 63.91 43.11
C ALA A 260 27.85 64.21 42.80
#